data_904bfb57c91416cbf8cde8cd0bcc440e
#
_entry.id   904bfb57c91416cbf8cde8cd0bcc440e
#
_cell.length_a   1.000
_cell.length_b   1.000
_cell.length_c   1.000
_cell.angle_alpha   90.00
_cell.angle_beta   90.00
_cell.angle_gamma   90.00
#
_symmetry.space_group_name_H-M   'P 1'
#
loop_
_entity.id
_entity.type
_entity.pdbx_description
1 polymer ?
#
loop_
_entity_poly.entity_id
_entity_poly.type
_entity_poly.pdbx_seq_one_letter_code
_entity_poly.pdbx_strand_id
1 'polypeptide(L)'
;MIKVKKFYDQNGQNTFRGIARSISSYLLVFLIPFLTVSWIWYATSVKSINEQVALTAKNQLIQLKYSLENNFLQLNYLTQKMTDDHQLSLNFLTHPYYSKEGKASLQTYKITNEFVEEVYLYYKEEPENFFSSIGKLSVEGFLEKVIPDNDMQQGQLIDQLEKAYPTLLTI
;
A
#
# COMPACT_ATOMS: atom_id res chain seq x y z
N MET A 1 -87.93 12.61 -8.03
CA MET A 1 -86.89 12.45 -7.03
C MET A 1 -85.49 12.23 -7.63
N ILE A 2 -85.30 12.16 -8.91
CA ILE A 2 -83.99 11.86 -9.56
C ILE A 2 -83.14 13.09 -9.94
N LYS A 3 -83.74 14.28 -10.14
CA LYS A 3 -83.05 15.49 -10.56
C LYS A 3 -82.22 16.16 -9.45
N VAL A 4 -82.58 16.03 -8.17
CA VAL A 4 -81.90 16.66 -7.03
C VAL A 4 -80.54 15.94 -6.68
N LYS A 5 -80.46 14.64 -6.84
CA LYS A 5 -79.24 13.86 -6.60
C LYS A 5 -78.10 14.17 -7.61
N LYS A 6 -78.43 14.49 -8.84
CA LYS A 6 -77.48 14.81 -9.90
C LYS A 6 -76.89 16.23 -9.73
N PHE A 7 -77.60 17.14 -9.08
CA PHE A 7 -77.18 18.53 -8.86
C PHE A 7 -76.19 18.58 -7.66
N TYR A 8 -76.36 17.74 -6.65
CA TYR A 8 -75.47 17.65 -5.50
C TYR A 8 -74.13 17.00 -5.86
N ASP A 9 -74.12 16.07 -6.77
CA ASP A 9 -72.90 15.35 -7.17
C ASP A 9 -72.03 16.22 -8.10
N GLN A 10 -72.61 17.07 -8.94
CA GLN A 10 -71.83 17.99 -9.80
C GLN A 10 -71.18 19.14 -9.01
N ASN A 11 -71.80 19.64 -7.97
CA ASN A 11 -71.20 20.70 -7.12
C ASN A 11 -70.07 20.17 -6.27
N GLY A 12 -70.17 18.95 -5.77
CA GLY A 12 -69.09 18.30 -5.01
C GLY A 12 -67.83 18.03 -5.88
N GLN A 13 -67.99 17.60 -7.11
CA GLN A 13 -66.88 17.38 -8.04
C GLN A 13 -66.17 18.68 -8.47
N ASN A 14 -66.92 19.78 -8.64
CA ASN A 14 -66.36 21.07 -9.03
C ASN A 14 -65.58 21.73 -7.89
N THR A 15 -66.06 21.62 -6.63
CA THR A 15 -65.34 22.09 -5.45
C THR A 15 -64.10 21.27 -5.17
N PHE A 16 -64.16 19.94 -5.31
CA PHE A 16 -62.98 19.07 -5.16
C PHE A 16 -61.91 19.36 -6.22
N ARG A 17 -62.28 19.58 -7.48
CA ARG A 17 -61.35 20.01 -8.56
C ARG A 17 -60.71 21.36 -8.31
N GLY A 18 -61.45 22.32 -7.73
CA GLY A 18 -60.93 23.63 -7.36
C GLY A 18 -59.90 23.54 -6.22
N ILE A 19 -60.23 22.79 -5.20
CA ILE A 19 -59.29 22.56 -4.06
C ILE A 19 -58.04 21.82 -4.51
N ALA A 20 -58.17 20.75 -5.33
CA ALA A 20 -57.07 19.99 -5.86
C ALA A 20 -56.14 20.88 -6.74
N ARG A 21 -56.70 21.77 -7.54
CA ARG A 21 -55.92 22.71 -8.39
C ARG A 21 -55.17 23.72 -7.54
N SER A 22 -55.76 24.25 -6.46
CA SER A 22 -55.11 25.18 -5.54
C SER A 22 -53.96 24.48 -4.77
N ILE A 23 -54.18 23.29 -4.23
CA ILE A 23 -53.16 22.49 -3.55
C ILE A 23 -52.02 22.17 -4.50
N SER A 24 -52.31 21.74 -5.70
CA SER A 24 -51.30 21.45 -6.74
C SER A 24 -50.45 22.67 -7.08
N SER A 25 -51.07 23.85 -7.17
CA SER A 25 -50.36 25.11 -7.45
C SER A 25 -49.41 25.49 -6.31
N TYR A 26 -49.84 25.39 -5.04
CA TYR A 26 -48.96 25.62 -3.90
C TYR A 26 -47.84 24.61 -3.80
N LEU A 27 -48.14 23.35 -4.05
CA LEU A 27 -47.14 22.27 -4.03
C LEU A 27 -46.07 22.50 -5.10
N LEU A 28 -46.46 22.98 -6.28
CA LEU A 28 -45.53 23.27 -7.38
C LEU A 28 -44.63 24.46 -7.07
N VAL A 29 -45.16 25.51 -6.46
CA VAL A 29 -44.40 26.71 -6.01
C VAL A 29 -43.33 26.38 -4.96
N PHE A 30 -43.60 25.42 -4.08
CA PHE A 30 -42.62 24.97 -3.10
C PHE A 30 -41.66 23.92 -3.64
N LEU A 31 -42.14 23.00 -4.46
CA LEU A 31 -41.37 21.85 -4.94
C LEU A 31 -40.26 22.26 -5.93
N ILE A 32 -40.56 23.22 -6.82
CA ILE A 32 -39.57 23.68 -7.81
C ILE A 32 -38.35 24.30 -7.15
N PRO A 33 -38.44 25.31 -6.26
CA PRO A 33 -37.25 25.87 -5.61
C PRO A 33 -36.51 24.84 -4.70
N PHE A 34 -37.25 23.94 -4.06
CA PHE A 34 -36.63 22.88 -3.26
C PHE A 34 -35.81 21.92 -4.15
N LEU A 35 -36.33 21.50 -5.29
CA LEU A 35 -35.59 20.64 -6.22
C LEU A 35 -34.38 21.36 -6.81
N THR A 36 -34.51 22.64 -7.18
CA THR A 36 -33.38 23.41 -7.72
C THR A 36 -32.26 23.57 -6.73
N VAL A 37 -32.55 23.92 -5.48
CA VAL A 37 -31.55 24.03 -4.40
C VAL A 37 -30.92 22.68 -4.11
N SER A 38 -31.71 21.61 -4.02
CA SER A 38 -31.21 20.25 -3.82
C SER A 38 -30.28 19.80 -4.96
N TRP A 39 -30.62 20.12 -6.19
CA TRP A 39 -29.79 19.81 -7.36
C TRP A 39 -28.45 20.54 -7.33
N ILE A 40 -28.46 21.85 -7.03
CA ILE A 40 -27.24 22.66 -6.93
C ILE A 40 -26.34 22.11 -5.80
N TRP A 41 -26.94 21.83 -4.66
CA TRP A 41 -26.21 21.30 -3.50
C TRP A 41 -25.60 19.93 -3.79
N TYR A 42 -26.35 19.04 -4.43
CA TYR A 42 -25.86 17.73 -4.85
C TYR A 42 -24.69 17.85 -5.84
N ALA A 43 -24.83 18.65 -6.88
CA ALA A 43 -23.79 18.85 -7.89
C ALA A 43 -22.51 19.43 -7.29
N THR A 44 -22.62 20.41 -6.38
CA THR A 44 -21.49 21.02 -5.69
C THR A 44 -20.82 20.03 -4.73
N SER A 45 -21.61 19.25 -3.99
CA SER A 45 -21.10 18.25 -3.05
C SER A 45 -20.33 17.14 -3.76
N VAL A 46 -20.86 16.60 -4.86
CA VAL A 46 -20.19 15.56 -5.66
C VAL A 46 -18.86 16.09 -6.21
N LYS A 47 -18.83 17.31 -6.74
CA LYS A 47 -17.60 17.93 -7.24
C LYS A 47 -16.57 18.10 -6.13
N SER A 48 -16.99 18.64 -4.98
CA SER A 48 -16.10 18.83 -3.82
C SER A 48 -15.52 17.52 -3.30
N ILE A 49 -16.34 16.46 -3.20
CA ILE A 49 -15.90 15.13 -2.78
C ILE A 49 -14.87 14.58 -3.77
N ASN A 50 -15.10 14.65 -5.06
CA ASN A 50 -14.16 14.16 -6.06
C ASN A 50 -12.82 14.91 -6.01
N GLU A 51 -12.84 16.23 -5.84
CA GLU A 51 -11.63 17.03 -5.67
C GLU A 51 -10.87 16.66 -4.39
N GLN A 52 -11.56 16.47 -3.27
CA GLN A 52 -10.95 16.05 -2.01
C GLN A 52 -10.36 14.65 -2.10
N VAL A 53 -11.06 13.70 -2.72
CA VAL A 53 -10.54 12.33 -2.94
C VAL A 53 -9.28 12.38 -3.82
N ALA A 54 -9.28 13.14 -4.89
CA ALA A 54 -8.11 13.28 -5.77
C ALA A 54 -6.92 13.91 -5.05
N LEU A 55 -7.14 14.96 -4.24
CA LEU A 55 -6.10 15.59 -3.43
C LEU A 55 -5.56 14.65 -2.37
N THR A 56 -6.44 13.91 -1.68
CA THR A 56 -6.05 12.94 -0.65
C THR A 56 -5.22 11.82 -1.26
N ALA A 57 -5.65 11.24 -2.38
CA ALA A 57 -4.91 10.21 -3.09
C ALA A 57 -3.53 10.71 -3.54
N LYS A 58 -3.45 11.92 -4.09
CA LYS A 58 -2.18 12.55 -4.47
C LYS A 58 -1.25 12.72 -3.28
N ASN A 59 -1.76 13.21 -2.16
CA ASN A 59 -0.96 13.41 -0.95
C ASN A 59 -0.47 12.08 -0.38
N GLN A 60 -1.29 11.04 -0.39
CA GLN A 60 -0.90 9.69 0.02
C GLN A 60 0.21 9.12 -0.88
N LEU A 61 0.12 9.29 -2.20
CA LEU A 61 1.17 8.89 -3.12
C LEU A 61 2.49 9.63 -2.88
N ILE A 62 2.42 10.93 -2.59
CA ILE A 62 3.60 11.72 -2.25
C ILE A 62 4.23 11.24 -0.94
N GLN A 63 3.42 10.97 0.08
CA GLN A 63 3.91 10.43 1.35
C GLN A 63 4.55 9.04 1.17
N LEU A 64 3.92 8.17 0.39
CA LEU A 64 4.46 6.85 0.06
C LEU A 64 5.80 6.99 -0.66
N LYS A 65 5.90 7.88 -1.64
CA LYS A 65 7.16 8.15 -2.36
C LYS A 65 8.27 8.55 -1.37
N TYR A 66 8.03 9.52 -0.51
CA TYR A 66 9.04 9.96 0.48
C TYR A 66 9.40 8.85 1.47
N SER A 67 8.43 8.05 1.89
CA SER A 67 8.67 6.90 2.76
C SER A 67 9.59 5.88 2.08
N LEU A 68 9.31 5.54 0.82
CA LEU A 68 10.15 4.62 0.05
C LEU A 68 11.56 5.19 -0.18
N GLU A 69 11.69 6.45 -0.57
CA GLU A 69 12.99 7.10 -0.75
C GLU A 69 13.81 7.07 0.54
N ASN A 70 13.19 7.37 1.68
CA ASN A 70 13.85 7.31 2.98
C ASN A 70 14.27 5.88 3.35
N ASN A 71 13.43 4.88 3.08
CA ASN A 71 13.78 3.49 3.32
C ASN A 71 14.95 3.04 2.44
N PHE A 72 15.00 3.45 1.17
CA PHE A 72 16.14 3.17 0.30
C PHE A 72 17.43 3.84 0.77
N LEU A 73 17.37 5.09 1.25
CA LEU A 73 18.53 5.75 1.84
C LEU A 73 19.03 5.03 3.10
N GLN A 74 18.12 4.57 3.94
CA GLN A 74 18.47 3.79 5.13
C GLN A 74 19.10 2.44 4.76
N LEU A 75 18.58 1.75 3.74
CA LEU A 75 19.18 0.50 3.23
C LEU A 75 20.59 0.72 2.69
N ASN A 76 20.81 1.78 1.92
CA ASN A 76 22.13 2.13 1.42
C ASN A 76 23.11 2.42 2.56
N TYR A 77 22.67 3.18 3.55
CA TYR A 77 23.48 3.45 4.74
C TYR A 77 23.81 2.16 5.52
N LEU A 78 22.80 1.29 5.69
CA LEU A 78 22.98 -0.02 6.32
C LEU A 78 24.01 -0.86 5.57
N THR A 79 23.89 -0.98 4.26
CA THR A 79 24.81 -1.75 3.41
C THR A 79 26.23 -1.21 3.54
N GLN A 80 26.43 0.09 3.50
CA GLN A 80 27.71 0.72 3.65
C GLN A 80 28.34 0.41 5.03
N LYS A 81 27.55 0.56 6.09
CA LYS A 81 27.97 0.24 7.44
C LYS A 81 28.34 -1.23 7.63
N MET A 82 27.59 -2.13 6.99
CA MET A 82 27.88 -3.56 7.02
C MET A 82 29.16 -3.91 6.25
N THR A 83 29.44 -3.22 5.14
CA THR A 83 30.67 -3.41 4.36
C THR A 83 31.92 -3.03 5.16
N ASP A 84 31.81 -2.00 6.01
CA ASP A 84 32.91 -1.53 6.85
C ASP A 84 33.04 -2.34 8.14
N ASP A 85 32.10 -3.23 8.46
CA ASP A 85 32.12 -4.00 9.68
C ASP A 85 32.99 -5.25 9.54
N HIS A 86 34.17 -5.20 10.17
CA HIS A 86 35.13 -6.31 10.18
C HIS A 86 34.54 -7.62 10.73
N GLN A 87 33.56 -7.56 11.64
CA GLN A 87 32.91 -8.74 12.21
C GLN A 87 32.07 -9.50 11.18
N LEU A 88 31.74 -8.86 10.06
CA LEU A 88 31.02 -9.46 8.94
C LEU A 88 31.97 -9.98 7.85
N SER A 89 33.29 -9.96 8.02
CA SER A 89 34.21 -10.58 7.06
C SER A 89 34.05 -12.11 7.05
N LEU A 90 34.27 -12.72 5.87
CA LEU A 90 34.16 -14.17 5.72
C LEU A 90 35.02 -14.93 6.74
N ASN A 91 36.27 -14.48 6.94
CA ASN A 91 37.19 -15.08 7.89
C ASN A 91 36.63 -15.06 9.34
N PHE A 92 35.91 -13.97 9.69
CA PHE A 92 35.34 -13.84 11.01
C PHE A 92 34.10 -14.71 11.20
N LEU A 93 33.22 -14.76 10.16
CA LEU A 93 32.01 -15.56 10.20
C LEU A 93 32.23 -17.07 10.15
N THR A 94 33.33 -17.51 9.53
CA THR A 94 33.70 -18.93 9.44
C THR A 94 34.57 -19.40 10.59
N HIS A 95 35.15 -18.48 11.36
CA HIS A 95 36.03 -18.81 12.47
C HIS A 95 35.28 -19.43 13.65
N PRO A 96 35.70 -20.55 14.21
CA PRO A 96 34.98 -21.25 15.29
C PRO A 96 34.70 -20.41 16.54
N TYR A 97 35.61 -19.50 16.90
CA TYR A 97 35.47 -18.64 18.07
C TYR A 97 34.72 -17.36 17.83
N TYR A 98 34.85 -16.73 16.63
CA TYR A 98 34.32 -15.40 16.32
C TYR A 98 32.97 -15.42 15.61
N SER A 99 32.58 -16.57 15.08
CA SER A 99 31.31 -16.68 14.34
C SER A 99 30.05 -16.27 15.12
N LYS A 100 30.10 -16.39 16.47
CA LYS A 100 29.02 -15.93 17.34
C LYS A 100 28.88 -14.40 17.36
N GLU A 101 30.01 -13.69 17.35
CA GLU A 101 30.07 -12.23 17.34
C GLU A 101 29.56 -11.69 15.97
N GLY A 102 30.01 -12.30 14.87
CA GLY A 102 29.52 -11.97 13.55
C GLY A 102 28.00 -12.15 13.39
N LYS A 103 27.45 -13.25 13.92
CA LYS A 103 25.99 -13.46 13.95
C LYS A 103 25.28 -12.43 14.82
N ALA A 104 25.85 -12.05 15.95
CA ALA A 104 25.29 -11.02 16.83
C ALA A 104 25.31 -9.65 16.15
N SER A 105 26.37 -9.34 15.38
CA SER A 105 26.41 -8.13 14.55
C SER A 105 25.29 -8.13 13.51
N LEU A 106 25.10 -9.22 12.75
CA LEU A 106 23.99 -9.37 11.81
C LEU A 106 22.62 -9.19 12.48
N GLN A 107 22.44 -9.79 13.66
CA GLN A 107 21.21 -9.62 14.44
C GLN A 107 20.99 -8.16 14.84
N THR A 108 22.03 -7.42 15.17
CA THR A 108 21.94 -6.01 15.51
C THR A 108 21.48 -5.18 14.30
N TYR A 109 22.01 -5.43 13.11
CA TYR A 109 21.58 -4.76 11.88
C TYR A 109 20.12 -5.04 11.54
N LYS A 110 19.67 -6.28 11.73
CA LYS A 110 18.26 -6.66 11.59
C LYS A 110 17.35 -5.88 12.54
N ILE A 111 17.64 -5.87 13.83
CA ILE A 111 16.78 -5.25 14.86
C ILE A 111 16.74 -3.72 14.72
N THR A 112 17.81 -3.11 14.23
CA THR A 112 17.89 -1.65 14.11
C THR A 112 16.98 -1.08 13.02
N ASN A 113 16.50 -1.92 12.10
CA ASN A 113 15.67 -1.49 10.96
C ASN A 113 14.37 -2.27 10.92
N GLU A 114 13.26 -1.60 11.23
CA GLU A 114 11.91 -2.21 11.30
C GLU A 114 11.44 -2.85 9.99
N PHE A 115 11.94 -2.39 8.85
CA PHE A 115 11.56 -2.89 7.52
C PHE A 115 12.49 -3.98 6.98
N VAL A 116 13.55 -4.35 7.73
CA VAL A 116 14.47 -5.43 7.38
C VAL A 116 14.09 -6.68 8.16
N GLU A 117 13.52 -7.66 7.48
CA GLU A 117 13.12 -8.91 8.11
C GLU A 117 14.33 -9.82 8.38
N GLU A 118 15.24 -9.94 7.42
CA GLU A 118 16.47 -10.72 7.58
C GLU A 118 17.57 -10.19 6.65
N VAL A 119 18.83 -10.42 7.06
CA VAL A 119 20.02 -10.07 6.28
C VAL A 119 20.76 -11.34 5.93
N TYR A 120 21.07 -11.49 4.65
CA TYR A 120 21.86 -12.59 4.12
C TYR A 120 23.10 -12.05 3.43
N LEU A 121 24.27 -12.52 3.85
CA LEU A 121 25.54 -12.20 3.24
C LEU A 121 25.98 -13.35 2.33
N TYR A 122 26.37 -13.01 1.11
CA TYR A 122 26.93 -13.91 0.15
C TYR A 122 28.39 -13.55 -0.12
N TYR A 123 29.27 -14.55 -0.14
CA TYR A 123 30.70 -14.38 -0.44
C TYR A 123 31.08 -15.25 -1.62
N LYS A 124 31.82 -14.67 -2.61
CA LYS A 124 32.28 -15.41 -3.79
C LYS A 124 33.24 -16.54 -3.46
N GLU A 125 34.02 -16.38 -2.38
CA GLU A 125 34.97 -17.37 -1.90
C GLU A 125 34.27 -18.60 -1.30
N GLU A 126 32.98 -18.46 -0.96
CA GLU A 126 32.14 -19.53 -0.43
C GLU A 126 30.74 -19.54 -1.06
N PRO A 127 30.66 -19.83 -2.38
CA PRO A 127 29.43 -19.63 -3.17
C PRO A 127 28.28 -20.58 -2.81
N GLU A 128 28.56 -21.63 -2.06
CA GLU A 128 27.57 -22.62 -1.65
C GLU A 128 26.72 -22.16 -0.44
N ASN A 129 27.10 -21.05 0.19
CA ASN A 129 26.51 -20.67 1.47
C ASN A 129 26.17 -19.19 1.57
N PHE A 130 25.07 -18.94 2.27
CA PHE A 130 24.68 -17.64 2.81
C PHE A 130 24.90 -17.58 4.31
N PHE A 131 25.28 -16.43 4.80
CA PHE A 131 25.43 -16.17 6.23
C PHE A 131 24.33 -15.23 6.70
N SER A 132 23.65 -15.57 7.79
CA SER A 132 22.59 -14.77 8.36
C SER A 132 22.70 -14.71 9.89
N SER A 133 21.85 -13.92 10.53
CA SER A 133 21.75 -13.85 12.00
C SER A 133 21.44 -15.22 12.63
N ILE A 134 20.76 -16.10 11.91
CA ILE A 134 20.39 -17.45 12.36
C ILE A 134 21.57 -18.41 12.19
N GLY A 135 22.42 -18.17 11.20
CA GLY A 135 23.59 -18.99 10.91
C GLY A 135 23.89 -19.15 9.43
N LYS A 136 24.68 -20.16 9.13
CA LYS A 136 25.06 -20.54 7.77
C LYS A 136 23.92 -21.34 7.14
N LEU A 137 23.51 -20.96 5.92
CA LEU A 137 22.45 -21.57 5.16
C LEU A 137 22.99 -21.94 3.76
N SER A 138 22.72 -23.15 3.29
CA SER A 138 23.07 -23.51 1.91
C SER A 138 22.24 -22.71 0.90
N VAL A 139 22.74 -22.58 -0.34
CA VAL A 139 21.99 -21.94 -1.43
C VAL A 139 20.62 -22.59 -1.63
N GLU A 140 20.57 -23.92 -1.56
CA GLU A 140 19.32 -24.68 -1.67
C GLU A 140 18.33 -24.33 -0.53
N GLY A 141 18.81 -24.31 0.72
CA GLY A 141 18.00 -23.90 1.87
C GLY A 141 17.60 -22.42 1.85
N PHE A 142 18.42 -21.56 1.23
CA PHE A 142 18.04 -20.15 0.99
C PHE A 142 16.91 -20.06 -0.04
N LEU A 143 17.00 -20.77 -1.15
CA LEU A 143 15.93 -20.79 -2.18
C LEU A 143 14.61 -21.30 -1.59
N GLU A 144 14.65 -22.41 -0.85
CA GLU A 144 13.46 -22.97 -0.23
C GLU A 144 12.81 -22.02 0.78
N LYS A 145 13.61 -21.31 1.56
CA LYS A 145 13.12 -20.46 2.64
C LYS A 145 12.71 -19.06 2.20
N VAL A 146 13.45 -18.46 1.27
CA VAL A 146 13.30 -17.03 0.90
C VAL A 146 12.53 -16.86 -0.40
N ILE A 147 12.61 -17.84 -1.32
CA ILE A 147 11.99 -17.78 -2.65
C ILE A 147 11.19 -19.07 -2.92
N PRO A 148 10.26 -19.46 -2.04
CA PRO A 148 9.60 -20.77 -2.10
C PRO A 148 8.77 -21.01 -3.37
N ASP A 149 8.28 -19.94 -4.01
CA ASP A 149 7.40 -20.02 -5.19
C ASP A 149 8.12 -19.80 -6.52
N ASN A 150 9.44 -19.84 -6.52
CA ASN A 150 10.22 -19.54 -7.73
C ASN A 150 10.90 -20.81 -8.26
N ASP A 151 10.68 -21.10 -9.56
CA ASP A 151 11.39 -22.15 -10.30
C ASP A 151 12.89 -21.82 -10.54
N MET A 152 13.45 -20.87 -9.80
CA MET A 152 14.84 -20.44 -9.93
C MET A 152 15.77 -21.55 -9.48
N GLN A 153 16.60 -22.05 -10.41
CA GLN A 153 17.61 -23.03 -10.10
C GLN A 153 18.81 -22.38 -9.38
N GLN A 154 19.49 -23.16 -8.53
CA GLN A 154 20.68 -22.73 -7.79
C GLN A 154 21.73 -22.01 -8.67
N GLY A 155 22.03 -22.56 -9.84
CA GLY A 155 22.99 -21.95 -10.77
C GLY A 155 22.57 -20.59 -11.32
N GLN A 156 21.27 -20.37 -11.51
CA GLN A 156 20.74 -19.08 -11.98
C GLN A 156 20.86 -18.00 -10.91
N LEU A 157 20.62 -18.32 -9.65
CA LEU A 157 20.78 -17.39 -8.55
C LEU A 157 22.25 -16.95 -8.41
N ILE A 158 23.18 -17.90 -8.41
CA ILE A 158 24.62 -17.61 -8.32
C ILE A 158 25.07 -16.74 -9.51
N ASP A 159 24.69 -17.10 -10.74
CA ASP A 159 25.01 -16.31 -11.95
C ASP A 159 24.45 -14.87 -11.87
N GLN A 160 23.26 -14.68 -11.32
CA GLN A 160 22.69 -13.35 -11.10
C GLN A 160 23.44 -12.56 -10.04
N LEU A 161 23.81 -13.19 -8.92
CA LEU A 161 24.59 -12.53 -7.86
C LEU A 161 25.98 -12.12 -8.35
N GLU A 162 26.65 -12.96 -9.12
CA GLU A 162 27.95 -12.65 -9.71
C GLU A 162 27.88 -11.51 -10.73
N LYS A 163 26.82 -11.44 -11.53
CA LYS A 163 26.60 -10.36 -12.51
C LYS A 163 26.18 -9.05 -11.86
N ALA A 164 25.36 -9.11 -10.82
CA ALA A 164 24.84 -7.91 -10.17
C ALA A 164 25.93 -7.13 -9.41
N TYR A 165 26.97 -7.82 -8.91
CA TYR A 165 28.01 -7.21 -8.07
C TYR A 165 29.43 -7.55 -8.55
N PRO A 166 29.82 -7.17 -9.77
CA PRO A 166 31.15 -7.46 -10.25
C PRO A 166 32.27 -6.74 -9.50
N THR A 167 31.95 -5.68 -8.73
CA THR A 167 32.94 -4.74 -8.18
C THR A 167 33.01 -4.68 -6.65
N LEU A 168 32.13 -5.32 -5.90
CA LEU A 168 32.10 -5.25 -4.42
C LEU A 168 32.96 -6.31 -3.72
N LEU A 169 33.79 -7.04 -4.46
CA LEU A 169 34.55 -8.19 -3.97
C LEU A 169 36.06 -8.10 -4.20
N THR A 170 36.57 -6.89 -4.31
CA THR A 170 38.03 -6.70 -4.27
C THR A 170 38.38 -5.79 -3.11
N ILE A 171 38.29 -6.32 -1.91
CA ILE A 171 39.11 -5.91 -0.75
C ILE A 171 39.36 -7.17 0.10
#